data_fbe62caa5cdfa68973a79cf389229471
#
_entry.id   fbe62caa5cdfa68973a79cf389229471
#
_cell.length_a   1.000
_cell.length_b   1.000
_cell.length_c   1.000
_cell.angle_alpha   90.00
_cell.angle_beta   90.00
_cell.angle_gamma   90.00
#
_symmetry.space_group_name_H-M   'P 1'
#
loop_
_entity.id
_entity.type
_entity.pdbx_description
1 polymer ?
#
loop_
_entity_poly.entity_id
_entity_poly.type
_entity_poly.pdbx_seq_one_letter_code
_entity_poly.pdbx_strand_id
1 'polypeptide(L)'
;MKILITGGAGFVGSSLAIALKTNYPSYEIYCLDNLKRKGSELNVARISQLGITYVHGDIRNKEDFDSLPAVDVVIEASAEPSVLAGLDGTPDYLINTNLFGTVNCLNYALKHRAKFIFLSTSRVYPIKTIEKLNFTESETRFELTDEQPVKGVSSKGIAEDFPLEGARSLYGTTKLASELIIQEYNEFYGLQTVINRCGVITGPWQMGKVDQGVMVLWIAKHYWEQQLGYFGYGGTGKQTRDMLHVADLYRLIDWQLHNLEKVNGEILNAGGGNESSTSLQELTKICQEVTGKTIPIKQVAETRTADIRLYITDNSKVTRLTGWAPQIGVRQIVEDITEWLDQNHVALAPILK
;
A
#
# COMPACT_ATOMS: atom_id res chain seq x y z
N MET A 1 -16.44 -10.08 16.80
CA MET A 1 -15.35 -10.56 15.95
C MET A 1 -14.02 -10.19 16.59
N LYS A 2 -13.07 -11.13 16.63
CA LYS A 2 -11.69 -10.90 17.07
C LYS A 2 -10.79 -10.80 15.84
N ILE A 3 -10.00 -9.74 15.74
CA ILE A 3 -9.19 -9.44 14.55
C ILE A 3 -7.74 -9.19 14.98
N LEU A 4 -6.80 -9.88 14.34
CA LEU A 4 -5.38 -9.56 14.42
C LEU A 4 -4.98 -8.76 13.19
N ILE A 5 -4.35 -7.60 13.40
CA ILE A 5 -3.75 -6.79 12.33
C ILE A 5 -2.24 -6.76 12.59
N THR A 6 -1.46 -7.39 11.71
CA THR A 6 0.01 -7.30 11.75
C THR A 6 0.48 -6.03 11.04
N GLY A 7 1.59 -5.44 11.50
CA GLY A 7 1.92 -4.06 11.11
C GLY A 7 0.91 -3.04 11.65
N GLY A 8 0.29 -3.38 12.80
CA GLY A 8 -0.86 -2.68 13.36
C GLY A 8 -0.59 -1.27 13.87
N ALA A 9 0.66 -0.92 14.16
CA ALA A 9 1.08 0.46 14.46
C ALA A 9 1.61 1.19 13.21
N GLY A 10 1.73 0.51 12.07
CA GLY A 10 2.04 1.14 10.78
C GLY A 10 0.88 1.99 10.26
N PHE A 11 1.14 2.73 9.17
CA PHE A 11 0.13 3.59 8.54
C PHE A 11 -1.16 2.84 8.18
N VAL A 12 -1.07 1.78 7.39
CA VAL A 12 -2.24 1.04 6.91
C VAL A 12 -2.90 0.29 8.06
N GLY A 13 -2.12 -0.45 8.85
CA GLY A 13 -2.65 -1.27 9.95
C GLY A 13 -3.41 -0.45 10.99
N SER A 14 -2.85 0.67 11.44
CA SER A 14 -3.52 1.55 12.42
C SER A 14 -4.76 2.23 11.85
N SER A 15 -4.73 2.63 10.57
CA SER A 15 -5.90 3.23 9.92
C SER A 15 -7.06 2.25 9.80
N LEU A 16 -6.77 0.99 9.40
CA LEU A 16 -7.77 -0.08 9.36
C LEU A 16 -8.31 -0.40 10.76
N ALA A 17 -7.42 -0.53 11.76
CA ALA A 17 -7.81 -0.83 13.13
C ALA A 17 -8.76 0.22 13.71
N ILE A 18 -8.42 1.50 13.53
CA ILE A 18 -9.22 2.63 14.01
C ILE A 18 -10.57 2.67 13.31
N ALA A 19 -10.61 2.55 11.99
CA ALA A 19 -11.84 2.57 11.22
C ALA A 19 -12.76 1.39 11.60
N LEU A 20 -12.22 0.18 11.73
CA LEU A 20 -12.96 -1.01 12.19
C LEU A 20 -13.52 -0.82 13.60
N LYS A 21 -12.71 -0.32 14.53
CA LYS A 21 -13.15 -0.12 15.92
C LYS A 21 -14.22 0.96 16.04
N THR A 22 -14.10 2.01 15.24
CA THR A 22 -15.09 3.11 15.18
C THR A 22 -16.44 2.63 14.65
N ASN A 23 -16.43 1.85 13.56
CA ASN A 23 -17.67 1.36 12.96
C ASN A 23 -18.25 0.14 13.69
N TYR A 24 -17.40 -0.66 14.37
CA TYR A 24 -17.79 -1.85 15.10
C TYR A 24 -17.19 -1.84 16.52
N PRO A 25 -17.74 -1.05 17.46
CA PRO A 25 -17.18 -0.89 18.82
C PRO A 25 -17.05 -2.20 19.60
N SER A 26 -17.86 -3.22 19.27
CA SER A 26 -17.82 -4.56 19.90
C SER A 26 -16.68 -5.46 19.40
N TYR A 27 -15.95 -5.07 18.34
CA TYR A 27 -14.83 -5.88 17.85
C TYR A 27 -13.64 -5.78 18.80
N GLU A 28 -13.02 -6.93 19.06
CA GLU A 28 -11.75 -7.04 19.76
C GLU A 28 -10.63 -7.01 18.71
N ILE A 29 -9.83 -5.96 18.70
CA ILE A 29 -8.78 -5.74 17.70
C ILE A 29 -7.42 -5.76 18.40
N TYR A 30 -6.52 -6.58 17.87
CA TYR A 30 -5.14 -6.75 18.31
C TYR A 30 -4.22 -6.24 17.19
N CYS A 31 -3.34 -5.29 17.52
CA CYS A 31 -2.36 -4.71 16.61
C CYS A 31 -0.96 -5.20 17.00
N LEU A 32 -0.40 -6.14 16.24
CA LEU A 32 0.97 -6.64 16.41
C LEU A 32 1.93 -5.78 15.58
N ASP A 33 2.97 -5.19 16.21
CA ASP A 33 3.97 -4.36 15.53
C ASP A 33 5.27 -4.30 16.33
N ASN A 34 6.41 -4.24 15.64
CA ASN A 34 7.74 -4.13 16.24
C ASN A 34 8.26 -2.68 16.34
N LEU A 35 7.48 -1.69 15.90
CA LEU A 35 7.81 -0.26 15.86
C LEU A 35 9.11 0.09 15.12
N LYS A 36 9.54 -0.75 14.17
CA LYS A 36 10.76 -0.49 13.39
C LYS A 36 10.66 0.78 12.55
N ARG A 37 9.48 1.10 12.03
CA ARG A 37 9.26 2.29 11.22
C ARG A 37 9.15 3.52 12.12
N LYS A 38 10.07 4.49 11.94
CA LYS A 38 10.00 5.78 12.65
C LYS A 38 8.63 6.45 12.40
N GLY A 39 7.99 6.91 13.46
CA GLY A 39 6.65 7.50 13.45
C GLY A 39 5.52 6.49 13.76
N SER A 40 5.78 5.16 13.72
CA SER A 40 4.79 4.17 14.13
C SER A 40 4.42 4.28 15.63
N GLU A 41 5.33 4.75 16.45
CA GLU A 41 5.11 5.01 17.86
C GLU A 41 3.97 6.01 18.13
N LEU A 42 3.74 6.96 17.22
CA LEU A 42 2.63 7.92 17.31
C LEU A 42 1.26 7.23 17.18
N ASN A 43 1.20 6.16 16.43
CA ASN A 43 -0.04 5.41 16.22
C ASN A 43 -0.43 4.56 17.43
N VAL A 44 0.53 4.15 18.28
CA VAL A 44 0.23 3.36 19.49
C VAL A 44 -0.74 4.09 20.41
N ALA A 45 -0.51 5.39 20.64
CA ALA A 45 -1.44 6.20 21.45
C ALA A 45 -2.83 6.29 20.82
N ARG A 46 -2.90 6.47 19.49
CA ARG A 46 -4.18 6.58 18.75
C ARG A 46 -5.03 5.32 18.85
N ILE A 47 -4.42 4.15 18.63
CA ILE A 47 -5.15 2.87 18.72
C ILE A 47 -5.55 2.55 20.16
N SER A 48 -4.68 2.80 21.15
CA SER A 48 -4.94 2.52 22.55
C SER A 48 -6.10 3.36 23.13
N GLN A 49 -6.23 4.62 22.70
CA GLN A 49 -7.34 5.51 23.11
C GLN A 49 -8.72 4.96 22.73
N LEU A 50 -8.80 4.13 21.69
CA LEU A 50 -10.03 3.49 21.24
C LEU A 50 -10.25 2.08 21.86
N GLY A 51 -9.40 1.66 22.80
CA GLY A 51 -9.46 0.32 23.38
C GLY A 51 -9.02 -0.79 22.42
N ILE A 52 -8.20 -0.47 21.41
CA ILE A 52 -7.52 -1.44 20.56
C ILE A 52 -6.28 -1.92 21.30
N THR A 53 -6.06 -3.22 21.36
CA THR A 53 -4.91 -3.80 22.06
C THR A 53 -3.66 -3.74 21.18
N TYR A 54 -2.68 -2.95 21.60
CA TYR A 54 -1.35 -3.00 21.00
C TYR A 54 -0.53 -4.14 21.63
N VAL A 55 0.09 -4.95 20.78
CA VAL A 55 1.02 -6.02 21.18
C VAL A 55 2.37 -5.73 20.53
N HIS A 56 3.40 -5.52 21.35
CA HIS A 56 4.76 -5.42 20.81
C HIS A 56 5.26 -6.79 20.42
N GLY A 57 5.63 -6.97 19.13
CA GLY A 57 6.13 -8.22 18.62
C GLY A 57 6.51 -8.11 17.14
N ASP A 58 7.23 -9.11 16.67
CA ASP A 58 7.76 -9.18 15.32
C ASP A 58 7.28 -10.43 14.60
N ILE A 59 6.65 -10.26 13.45
CA ILE A 59 6.11 -11.40 12.66
C ILE A 59 7.20 -12.40 12.25
N ARG A 60 8.48 -12.03 12.29
CA ARG A 60 9.61 -12.94 12.03
C ARG A 60 9.80 -13.97 13.13
N ASN A 61 9.32 -13.70 14.35
CA ASN A 61 9.46 -14.55 15.52
C ASN A 61 8.17 -15.30 15.78
N LYS A 62 8.21 -16.63 15.77
CA LYS A 62 7.02 -17.47 16.02
C LYS A 62 6.49 -17.30 17.45
N GLU A 63 7.40 -17.11 18.39
CA GLU A 63 7.10 -16.98 19.82
C GLU A 63 6.26 -15.73 20.13
N ASP A 64 6.37 -14.69 19.31
CA ASP A 64 5.59 -13.47 19.50
C ASP A 64 4.09 -13.67 19.23
N PHE A 65 3.73 -14.73 18.50
CA PHE A 65 2.33 -15.13 18.30
C PHE A 65 1.75 -15.95 19.45
N ASP A 66 2.58 -16.53 20.33
CA ASP A 66 2.11 -17.39 21.44
C ASP A 66 1.34 -16.62 22.50
N SER A 67 1.60 -15.33 22.63
CA SER A 67 0.87 -14.43 23.55
C SER A 67 -0.48 -13.94 23.01
N LEU A 68 -0.75 -14.16 21.73
CA LEU A 68 -1.98 -13.70 21.07
C LEU A 68 -3.14 -14.65 21.31
N PRO A 69 -4.36 -14.16 21.55
CA PRO A 69 -5.54 -15.00 21.67
C PRO A 69 -5.95 -15.56 20.29
N ALA A 70 -6.74 -16.63 20.28
CA ALA A 70 -7.39 -17.07 19.05
C ALA A 70 -8.24 -15.95 18.45
N VAL A 71 -8.13 -15.74 17.14
CA VAL A 71 -8.86 -14.70 16.40
C VAL A 71 -9.70 -15.29 15.29
N ASP A 72 -10.70 -14.54 14.82
CA ASP A 72 -11.56 -14.93 13.69
C ASP A 72 -10.92 -14.59 12.33
N VAL A 73 -10.12 -13.51 12.31
CA VAL A 73 -9.50 -12.98 11.07
C VAL A 73 -8.11 -12.45 11.37
N VAL A 74 -7.18 -12.71 10.45
CA VAL A 74 -5.86 -12.06 10.36
C VAL A 74 -5.85 -11.14 9.15
N ILE A 75 -5.52 -9.85 9.35
CA ILE A 75 -5.23 -8.90 8.29
C ILE A 75 -3.72 -8.66 8.31
N GLU A 76 -3.02 -9.14 7.29
CA GLU A 76 -1.57 -8.94 7.20
C GLU A 76 -1.26 -7.65 6.45
N ALA A 77 -0.88 -6.61 7.22
CA ALA A 77 -0.43 -5.32 6.73
C ALA A 77 1.05 -5.04 7.05
N SER A 78 1.78 -6.01 7.60
CA SER A 78 3.22 -5.87 7.86
C SER A 78 4.04 -6.05 6.60
N ALA A 79 5.03 -5.18 6.42
CA ALA A 79 6.03 -5.32 5.38
C ALA A 79 7.24 -4.39 5.63
N GLU A 80 8.41 -4.77 5.08
CA GLU A 80 9.40 -3.78 4.64
C GLU A 80 8.99 -3.37 3.21
N PRO A 81 8.42 -2.17 3.03
CA PRO A 81 7.75 -1.81 1.78
C PRO A 81 8.65 -1.09 0.77
N SER A 82 9.94 -0.85 1.09
CA SER A 82 10.85 -0.15 0.19
C SER A 82 11.25 -1.04 -1.00
N VAL A 83 11.05 -0.51 -2.21
CA VAL A 83 11.50 -1.18 -3.44
C VAL A 83 13.03 -1.20 -3.58
N LEU A 84 13.73 -0.37 -2.82
CA LEU A 84 15.19 -0.28 -2.78
C LEU A 84 15.81 -1.07 -1.62
N ALA A 85 15.00 -1.63 -0.72
CA ALA A 85 15.50 -2.40 0.41
C ALA A 85 16.34 -3.59 -0.07
N GLY A 86 17.50 -3.77 0.57
CA GLY A 86 18.45 -4.84 0.25
C GLY A 86 19.41 -4.55 -0.91
N LEU A 87 19.32 -3.38 -1.57
CA LEU A 87 20.27 -2.99 -2.62
C LEU A 87 21.57 -2.41 -2.06
N ASP A 88 21.52 -1.81 -0.88
CA ASP A 88 22.63 -1.15 -0.17
C ASP A 88 23.21 -1.95 0.99
N GLY A 89 22.80 -3.22 1.12
CA GLY A 89 23.21 -4.10 2.21
C GLY A 89 22.78 -5.54 1.97
N THR A 90 22.39 -6.25 3.06
CA THR A 90 21.88 -7.62 2.92
C THR A 90 20.34 -7.60 2.73
N PRO A 91 19.81 -8.52 1.92
CA PRO A 91 18.35 -8.64 1.73
C PRO A 91 17.63 -9.34 2.90
N ASP A 92 18.37 -9.80 3.91
CA ASP A 92 17.88 -10.71 4.96
C ASP A 92 16.67 -10.15 5.69
N TYR A 93 16.72 -8.88 6.10
CA TYR A 93 15.59 -8.27 6.79
C TYR A 93 14.32 -8.26 5.94
N LEU A 94 14.46 -7.90 4.66
CA LEU A 94 13.34 -7.86 3.71
C LEU A 94 12.71 -9.25 3.51
N ILE A 95 13.55 -10.26 3.24
CA ILE A 95 13.11 -11.64 3.01
C ILE A 95 12.46 -12.19 4.28
N ASN A 96 13.14 -12.05 5.43
CA ASN A 96 12.62 -12.56 6.70
C ASN A 96 11.30 -11.90 7.10
N THR A 97 11.14 -10.59 6.86
CA THR A 97 9.90 -9.89 7.17
C THR A 97 8.79 -10.25 6.20
N ASN A 98 9.02 -10.08 4.88
CA ASN A 98 7.94 -10.12 3.91
C ASN A 98 7.54 -11.55 3.50
N LEU A 99 8.47 -12.52 3.58
CA LEU A 99 8.19 -13.90 3.19
C LEU A 99 8.03 -14.81 4.43
N PHE A 100 9.08 -14.91 5.26
CA PHE A 100 9.00 -15.81 6.42
C PHE A 100 8.01 -15.27 7.48
N GLY A 101 7.91 -13.95 7.64
CA GLY A 101 6.87 -13.33 8.48
C GLY A 101 5.46 -13.69 8.01
N THR A 102 5.18 -13.65 6.70
CA THR A 102 3.90 -14.10 6.14
C THR A 102 3.63 -15.57 6.45
N VAL A 103 4.64 -16.44 6.34
CA VAL A 103 4.48 -17.87 6.70
C VAL A 103 4.12 -18.04 8.18
N ASN A 104 4.70 -17.27 9.08
CA ASN A 104 4.33 -17.29 10.50
C ASN A 104 2.89 -16.82 10.72
N CYS A 105 2.45 -15.76 10.03
CA CYS A 105 1.07 -15.29 10.05
C CYS A 105 0.08 -16.37 9.54
N LEU A 106 0.43 -17.05 8.44
CA LEU A 106 -0.37 -18.14 7.88
C LEU A 106 -0.47 -19.34 8.84
N ASN A 107 0.63 -19.74 9.46
CA ASN A 107 0.64 -20.82 10.45
C ASN A 107 -0.23 -20.49 11.66
N TYR A 108 -0.18 -19.24 12.13
CA TYR A 108 -1.05 -18.76 13.20
C TYR A 108 -2.53 -18.78 12.77
N ALA A 109 -2.85 -18.28 11.57
CA ALA A 109 -4.21 -18.30 11.04
C ALA A 109 -4.74 -19.74 10.90
N LEU A 110 -3.92 -20.65 10.38
CA LEU A 110 -4.27 -22.07 10.22
C LEU A 110 -4.52 -22.74 11.57
N LYS A 111 -3.65 -22.53 12.58
CA LYS A 111 -3.79 -23.06 13.94
C LYS A 111 -5.13 -22.67 14.56
N HIS A 112 -5.60 -21.46 14.31
CA HIS A 112 -6.84 -20.93 14.90
C HIS A 112 -8.04 -20.97 13.96
N ARG A 113 -7.88 -21.52 12.74
CA ARG A 113 -8.91 -21.52 11.68
C ARG A 113 -9.43 -20.11 11.36
N ALA A 114 -8.56 -19.12 11.47
CA ALA A 114 -8.87 -17.73 11.18
C ALA A 114 -8.89 -17.49 9.67
N LYS A 115 -9.77 -16.61 9.18
CA LYS A 115 -9.71 -16.10 7.81
C LYS A 115 -8.45 -15.26 7.63
N PHE A 116 -7.93 -15.15 6.40
CA PHE A 116 -6.68 -14.46 6.13
C PHE A 116 -6.83 -13.44 4.98
N ILE A 117 -6.65 -12.17 5.27
CA ILE A 117 -6.66 -11.07 4.30
C ILE A 117 -5.24 -10.54 4.13
N PHE A 118 -4.70 -10.66 2.92
CA PHE A 118 -3.33 -10.28 2.61
C PHE A 118 -3.26 -8.99 1.81
N LEU A 119 -2.46 -8.04 2.29
CA LEU A 119 -2.14 -6.83 1.54
C LEU A 119 -0.86 -7.06 0.73
N SER A 120 -1.04 -7.41 -0.54
CA SER A 120 0.01 -7.48 -1.54
C SER A 120 0.20 -6.11 -2.21
N THR A 121 0.84 -6.08 -3.36
CA THR A 121 1.29 -4.84 -4.01
C THR A 121 1.25 -4.94 -5.52
N SER A 122 1.06 -3.83 -6.20
CA SER A 122 1.28 -3.71 -7.65
C SER A 122 2.74 -3.96 -8.07
N ARG A 123 3.69 -3.96 -7.13
CA ARG A 123 5.10 -4.26 -7.43
C ARG A 123 5.38 -5.73 -7.70
N VAL A 124 4.38 -6.61 -7.63
CA VAL A 124 4.46 -8.00 -8.15
C VAL A 124 4.58 -8.05 -9.67
N TYR A 125 4.17 -7.02 -10.37
CA TYR A 125 4.29 -6.93 -11.83
C TYR A 125 5.71 -6.57 -12.27
N PRO A 126 6.25 -7.24 -13.33
CA PRO A 126 7.66 -7.09 -13.72
C PRO A 126 7.94 -5.74 -14.39
N ILE A 127 9.01 -5.07 -13.94
CA ILE A 127 9.39 -3.73 -14.38
C ILE A 127 9.62 -3.67 -15.89
N LYS A 128 10.44 -4.59 -16.45
CA LYS A 128 10.76 -4.58 -17.88
C LYS A 128 9.54 -4.82 -18.78
N THR A 129 8.52 -5.52 -18.30
CA THR A 129 7.28 -5.74 -19.04
C THR A 129 6.42 -4.48 -19.03
N ILE A 130 6.32 -3.80 -17.87
CA ILE A 130 5.64 -2.50 -17.77
C ILE A 130 6.31 -1.45 -18.67
N GLU A 131 7.65 -1.41 -18.71
CA GLU A 131 8.39 -0.44 -19.55
C GLU A 131 8.19 -0.62 -21.06
N LYS A 132 7.70 -1.79 -21.49
CA LYS A 132 7.39 -2.08 -22.90
C LYS A 132 5.95 -1.71 -23.31
N LEU A 133 5.12 -1.28 -22.37
CA LEU A 133 3.74 -0.92 -22.66
C LEU A 133 3.67 0.28 -23.60
N ASN A 134 2.70 0.25 -24.50
CA ASN A 134 2.37 1.38 -25.35
C ASN A 134 1.73 2.48 -24.51
N PHE A 135 2.19 3.69 -24.71
CA PHE A 135 1.69 4.89 -24.03
C PHE A 135 1.68 6.08 -24.97
N THR A 136 0.88 7.06 -24.64
CA THR A 136 0.96 8.42 -25.19
C THR A 136 1.57 9.36 -24.15
N GLU A 137 2.25 10.38 -24.64
CA GLU A 137 2.77 11.45 -23.79
C GLU A 137 1.94 12.71 -24.05
N SER A 138 1.15 13.08 -23.03
CA SER A 138 0.40 14.33 -23.05
C SER A 138 1.26 15.49 -22.50
N GLU A 139 0.66 16.68 -22.36
CA GLU A 139 1.35 17.84 -21.80
C GLU A 139 1.87 17.57 -20.38
N THR A 140 1.08 16.86 -19.55
CA THR A 140 1.34 16.72 -18.11
C THR A 140 1.63 15.31 -17.65
N ARG A 141 1.34 14.25 -18.45
CA ARG A 141 1.46 12.86 -18.02
C ARG A 141 1.74 11.88 -19.15
N PHE A 142 2.14 10.66 -18.74
CA PHE A 142 2.10 9.48 -19.60
C PHE A 142 0.77 8.75 -19.39
N GLU A 143 0.15 8.24 -20.47
CA GLU A 143 -1.15 7.56 -20.45
C GLU A 143 -1.09 6.25 -21.23
N LEU A 144 -1.73 5.18 -20.71
CA LEU A 144 -1.86 3.91 -21.41
C LEU A 144 -2.77 4.04 -22.63
N THR A 145 -2.43 3.33 -23.69
CA THR A 145 -3.30 3.15 -24.87
C THR A 145 -4.07 1.83 -24.76
N ASP A 146 -5.11 1.65 -25.59
CA ASP A 146 -5.87 0.39 -25.65
C ASP A 146 -5.09 -0.73 -26.35
N GLU A 147 -4.33 -0.40 -27.39
CA GLU A 147 -3.49 -1.37 -28.09
C GLU A 147 -2.22 -1.63 -27.29
N GLN A 148 -2.05 -2.88 -26.84
CA GLN A 148 -0.94 -3.26 -25.99
C GLN A 148 -0.21 -4.51 -26.50
N PRO A 149 1.12 -4.60 -26.31
CA PRO A 149 1.91 -5.74 -26.78
C PRO A 149 1.75 -7.01 -25.93
N VAL A 150 1.08 -6.91 -24.75
CA VAL A 150 0.87 -8.00 -23.82
C VAL A 150 -0.58 -8.01 -23.33
N LYS A 151 -1.05 -9.18 -22.87
CA LYS A 151 -2.38 -9.33 -22.28
C LYS A 151 -2.48 -8.66 -20.90
N GLY A 152 -3.70 -8.51 -20.40
CA GLY A 152 -3.94 -8.02 -19.02
C GLY A 152 -3.64 -6.54 -18.84
N VAL A 153 -3.70 -5.74 -19.90
CA VAL A 153 -3.55 -4.29 -19.85
C VAL A 153 -4.33 -3.61 -20.96
N SER A 154 -4.87 -2.46 -20.65
CA SER A 154 -5.59 -1.58 -21.60
C SER A 154 -5.47 -0.12 -21.11
N SER A 155 -6.18 0.80 -21.72
CA SER A 155 -6.33 2.18 -21.21
C SER A 155 -6.93 2.24 -19.80
N LYS A 156 -7.62 1.19 -19.33
CA LYS A 156 -8.15 1.09 -17.96
C LYS A 156 -7.07 0.81 -16.92
N GLY A 157 -5.91 0.28 -17.32
CA GLY A 157 -4.83 -0.09 -16.41
C GLY A 157 -4.37 -1.53 -16.57
N ILE A 158 -3.61 -2.00 -15.60
CA ILE A 158 -3.04 -3.35 -15.50
C ILE A 158 -3.98 -4.22 -14.66
N ALA A 159 -4.44 -5.32 -15.27
CA ALA A 159 -5.33 -6.32 -14.66
C ALA A 159 -4.53 -7.51 -14.06
N GLU A 160 -5.22 -8.41 -13.36
CA GLU A 160 -4.61 -9.53 -12.64
C GLU A 160 -3.95 -10.58 -13.55
N ASP A 161 -4.39 -10.69 -14.79
CA ASP A 161 -3.84 -11.61 -15.80
C ASP A 161 -2.64 -11.05 -16.59
N PHE A 162 -2.12 -9.87 -16.18
CA PHE A 162 -0.86 -9.34 -16.71
C PHE A 162 0.29 -10.31 -16.39
N PRO A 163 1.23 -10.54 -17.32
CA PRO A 163 2.32 -11.50 -17.13
C PRO A 163 3.17 -11.22 -15.91
N LEU A 164 3.47 -12.28 -15.16
CA LEU A 164 4.29 -12.20 -13.94
C LEU A 164 5.75 -12.65 -14.16
N GLU A 165 6.11 -13.10 -15.37
CA GLU A 165 7.48 -13.51 -15.70
C GLU A 165 8.39 -12.29 -15.86
N GLY A 166 9.53 -12.31 -15.17
CA GLY A 166 10.54 -11.26 -15.27
C GLY A 166 10.93 -10.66 -13.91
N ALA A 167 11.96 -9.81 -13.94
CA ALA A 167 12.47 -9.17 -12.74
C ALA A 167 11.58 -7.98 -12.32
N ARG A 168 11.40 -7.91 -11.01
CA ARG A 168 10.77 -6.81 -10.26
C ARG A 168 11.69 -6.47 -9.08
N SER A 169 11.44 -5.54 -8.24
CA SER A 169 12.27 -5.38 -7.05
C SER A 169 12.21 -6.62 -6.14
N LEU A 170 13.21 -6.80 -5.26
CA LEU A 170 13.18 -7.89 -4.28
C LEU A 170 11.94 -7.80 -3.39
N TYR A 171 11.49 -6.59 -3.06
CA TYR A 171 10.21 -6.35 -2.40
C TYR A 171 9.04 -6.99 -3.15
N GLY A 172 8.89 -6.72 -4.43
CA GLY A 172 7.84 -7.32 -5.24
C GLY A 172 7.98 -8.84 -5.35
N THR A 173 9.22 -9.35 -5.40
CA THR A 173 9.48 -10.80 -5.43
C THR A 173 9.04 -11.48 -4.13
N THR A 174 9.35 -10.92 -2.96
CA THR A 174 8.91 -11.49 -1.67
C THR A 174 7.38 -11.49 -1.54
N LYS A 175 6.71 -10.41 -1.97
CA LYS A 175 5.25 -10.34 -1.94
C LYS A 175 4.61 -11.36 -2.90
N LEU A 176 5.14 -11.53 -4.12
CA LEU A 176 4.65 -12.55 -5.05
C LEU A 176 4.89 -13.97 -4.51
N ALA A 177 6.04 -14.25 -3.91
CA ALA A 177 6.30 -15.53 -3.28
C ALA A 177 5.31 -15.82 -2.15
N SER A 178 4.96 -14.80 -1.36
CA SER A 178 3.92 -14.91 -0.33
C SER A 178 2.54 -15.22 -0.94
N GLU A 179 2.17 -14.57 -2.07
CA GLU A 179 0.93 -14.87 -2.77
C GLU A 179 0.84 -16.34 -3.18
N LEU A 180 1.94 -16.91 -3.73
CA LEU A 180 1.99 -18.33 -4.11
C LEU A 180 1.82 -19.26 -2.90
N ILE A 181 2.47 -18.95 -1.78
CA ILE A 181 2.30 -19.75 -0.54
C ILE A 181 0.88 -19.63 -0.02
N ILE A 182 0.25 -18.46 -0.04
CA ILE A 182 -1.13 -18.25 0.40
C ILE A 182 -2.10 -19.10 -0.42
N GLN A 183 -1.89 -19.22 -1.74
CA GLN A 183 -2.71 -20.08 -2.61
C GLN A 183 -2.60 -21.56 -2.20
N GLU A 184 -1.39 -22.05 -1.83
CA GLU A 184 -1.22 -23.41 -1.31
C GLU A 184 -1.97 -23.62 0.02
N TYR A 185 -1.92 -22.61 0.92
CA TYR A 185 -2.69 -22.69 2.18
C TYR A 185 -4.19 -22.68 1.95
N ASN A 186 -4.67 -21.96 0.96
CA ASN A 186 -6.09 -21.98 0.58
C ASN A 186 -6.51 -23.34 0.01
N GLU A 187 -5.78 -23.84 -1.00
CA GLU A 187 -6.14 -25.05 -1.75
C GLU A 187 -5.96 -26.34 -0.92
N PHE A 188 -4.80 -26.50 -0.26
CA PHE A 188 -4.47 -27.78 0.39
C PHE A 188 -4.76 -27.83 1.88
N TYR A 189 -4.83 -26.68 2.56
CA TYR A 189 -5.13 -26.62 4.00
C TYR A 189 -6.52 -26.07 4.30
N GLY A 190 -7.25 -25.62 3.27
CA GLY A 190 -8.61 -25.07 3.42
C GLY A 190 -8.69 -23.76 4.16
N LEU A 191 -7.58 -23.00 4.22
CA LEU A 191 -7.58 -21.67 4.82
C LEU A 191 -8.34 -20.70 3.93
N GLN A 192 -9.35 -20.04 4.45
CA GLN A 192 -10.05 -18.98 3.68
C GLN A 192 -9.17 -17.75 3.53
N THR A 193 -8.85 -17.37 2.28
CA THR A 193 -7.90 -16.29 1.98
C THR A 193 -8.41 -15.36 0.90
N VAL A 194 -7.95 -14.10 0.94
CA VAL A 194 -8.05 -13.17 -0.18
C VAL A 194 -6.75 -12.35 -0.27
N ILE A 195 -6.29 -12.13 -1.48
CA ILE A 195 -5.06 -11.39 -1.78
C ILE A 195 -5.42 -10.08 -2.49
N ASN A 196 -5.00 -8.95 -1.92
CA ASN A 196 -5.20 -7.62 -2.50
C ASN A 196 -3.87 -7.06 -3.02
N ARG A 197 -3.69 -7.01 -4.35
CA ARG A 197 -2.56 -6.31 -4.99
C ARG A 197 -2.84 -4.81 -5.01
N CYS A 198 -2.43 -4.13 -3.96
CA CYS A 198 -2.70 -2.72 -3.79
C CYS A 198 -1.85 -1.84 -4.69
N GLY A 199 -2.44 -0.78 -5.26
CA GLY A 199 -1.76 0.35 -5.88
C GLY A 199 -0.99 1.18 -4.85
N VAL A 200 -0.76 2.47 -5.13
CA VAL A 200 -0.07 3.35 -4.17
C VAL A 200 -1.05 3.77 -3.08
N ILE A 201 -1.02 3.05 -1.94
CA ILE A 201 -1.82 3.41 -0.77
C ILE A 201 -1.26 4.69 -0.16
N THR A 202 -2.13 5.66 0.15
CA THR A 202 -1.73 6.93 0.74
C THR A 202 -2.85 7.52 1.61
N GLY A 203 -2.53 8.56 2.39
CA GLY A 203 -3.48 9.26 3.26
C GLY A 203 -2.81 9.77 4.54
N PRO A 204 -3.58 10.40 5.44
CA PRO A 204 -3.10 10.83 6.75
C PRO A 204 -2.42 9.71 7.54
N TRP A 205 -1.41 10.05 8.33
CA TRP A 205 -0.58 9.14 9.13
C TRP A 205 0.40 8.25 8.35
N GLN A 206 0.55 8.44 7.04
CA GLN A 206 1.66 7.87 6.29
C GLN A 206 2.93 8.68 6.53
N MET A 207 3.96 8.06 7.07
CA MET A 207 5.27 8.69 7.26
C MET A 207 6.07 8.58 5.95
N GLY A 208 5.87 9.56 5.06
CA GLY A 208 6.50 9.61 3.74
C GLY A 208 8.01 9.84 3.82
N LYS A 209 8.76 9.19 2.92
CA LYS A 209 10.19 9.43 2.67
C LYS A 209 10.51 9.23 1.19
N VAL A 210 11.74 9.53 0.80
CA VAL A 210 12.15 9.62 -0.62
C VAL A 210 11.87 8.36 -1.45
N ASP A 211 11.96 7.19 -0.83
CA ASP A 211 11.78 5.88 -1.47
C ASP A 211 10.40 5.27 -1.23
N GLN A 212 9.55 5.93 -0.42
CA GLN A 212 8.24 5.42 -0.07
C GLN A 212 7.30 6.53 0.45
N GLY A 213 6.04 6.52 -0.03
CA GLY A 213 5.05 7.50 0.39
C GLY A 213 5.24 8.84 -0.31
N VAL A 214 5.43 8.80 -1.62
CA VAL A 214 5.67 9.98 -2.48
C VAL A 214 4.61 11.06 -2.31
N MET A 215 3.33 10.70 -2.12
CA MET A 215 2.24 11.67 -1.91
C MET A 215 2.48 12.52 -0.68
N VAL A 216 2.66 11.87 0.48
CA VAL A 216 2.89 12.59 1.74
C VAL A 216 4.20 13.38 1.69
N LEU A 217 5.27 12.81 1.09
CA LEU A 217 6.52 13.53 0.91
C LEU A 217 6.30 14.81 0.07
N TRP A 218 5.55 14.71 -1.03
CA TRP A 218 5.29 15.85 -1.94
C TRP A 218 4.53 16.95 -1.24
N ILE A 219 3.47 16.60 -0.53
CA ILE A 219 2.62 17.54 0.20
C ILE A 219 3.39 18.14 1.39
N ALA A 220 4.12 17.35 2.15
CA ALA A 220 4.94 17.82 3.28
C ALA A 220 6.01 18.82 2.83
N LYS A 221 6.67 18.57 1.67
CA LYS A 221 7.66 19.50 1.12
C LYS A 221 7.04 20.84 0.68
N HIS A 222 5.81 20.83 0.13
CA HIS A 222 5.08 22.05 -0.12
C HIS A 222 4.68 22.75 1.19
N TYR A 223 4.15 21.98 2.15
CA TYR A 223 3.72 22.51 3.45
C TYR A 223 4.85 23.23 4.20
N TRP A 224 6.06 22.64 4.20
CA TRP A 224 7.24 23.24 4.86
C TRP A 224 8.16 24.01 3.92
N GLU A 225 7.73 24.32 2.70
CA GLU A 225 8.46 25.14 1.70
C GLU A 225 9.89 24.60 1.42
N GLN A 226 10.01 23.31 1.21
CA GLN A 226 11.27 22.64 0.93
C GLN A 226 11.40 22.23 -0.53
N GLN A 227 12.65 22.13 -1.01
CA GLN A 227 12.93 21.74 -2.38
C GLN A 227 12.54 20.28 -2.68
N LEU A 228 11.97 20.06 -3.88
CA LEU A 228 11.71 18.76 -4.48
C LEU A 228 12.50 18.55 -5.76
N GLY A 229 12.35 17.36 -6.37
CA GLY A 229 12.93 17.07 -7.67
C GLY A 229 12.08 16.07 -8.46
N TYR A 230 11.93 16.34 -9.77
CA TYR A 230 11.47 15.35 -10.73
C TYR A 230 12.67 14.52 -11.17
N PHE A 231 12.66 13.24 -10.87
CA PHE A 231 13.73 12.31 -11.20
C PHE A 231 13.26 11.33 -12.27
N GLY A 232 14.11 11.08 -13.25
CA GLY A 232 13.85 10.11 -14.31
C GLY A 232 12.99 10.61 -15.45
N TYR A 233 12.98 9.85 -16.53
CA TYR A 233 12.19 10.07 -17.75
C TYR A 233 12.29 11.52 -18.25
N GLY A 234 13.52 12.04 -18.34
CA GLY A 234 13.81 13.40 -18.77
C GLY A 234 13.63 14.48 -17.70
N GLY A 235 13.30 14.13 -16.46
CA GLY A 235 13.13 15.10 -15.37
C GLY A 235 11.88 15.97 -15.51
N THR A 236 10.89 15.55 -16.28
CA THR A 236 9.67 16.31 -16.57
C THR A 236 8.57 16.14 -15.52
N GLY A 237 8.65 15.10 -14.68
CA GLY A 237 7.61 14.81 -13.69
C GLY A 237 6.34 14.20 -14.26
N LYS A 238 6.38 13.67 -15.49
CA LYS A 238 5.22 13.07 -16.18
C LYS A 238 4.92 11.62 -15.78
N GLN A 239 5.74 11.00 -14.91
CA GLN A 239 5.48 9.65 -14.42
C GLN A 239 4.12 9.57 -13.75
N THR A 240 3.29 8.62 -14.18
CA THR A 240 1.90 8.51 -13.73
C THR A 240 1.69 7.33 -12.80
N ARG A 241 0.98 7.54 -11.71
CA ARG A 241 0.54 6.49 -10.74
C ARG A 241 -0.91 6.74 -10.34
N ASP A 242 -1.61 5.67 -10.04
CA ASP A 242 -2.89 5.76 -9.36
C ASP A 242 -2.69 5.73 -7.83
N MET A 243 -3.51 6.51 -7.14
CA MET A 243 -3.44 6.71 -5.69
C MET A 243 -4.67 6.12 -5.03
N LEU A 244 -4.46 5.19 -4.11
CA LEU A 244 -5.52 4.58 -3.31
C LEU A 244 -5.55 5.22 -1.92
N HIS A 245 -6.59 5.97 -1.61
CA HIS A 245 -6.77 6.49 -0.26
C HIS A 245 -7.01 5.34 0.73
N VAL A 246 -6.41 5.41 1.93
CA VAL A 246 -6.52 4.35 2.93
C VAL A 246 -7.96 4.10 3.39
N ALA A 247 -8.85 5.12 3.31
CA ALA A 247 -10.27 4.94 3.60
C ALA A 247 -10.99 4.13 2.50
N ASP A 248 -10.56 4.23 1.24
CA ASP A 248 -11.07 3.39 0.17
C ASP A 248 -10.63 1.93 0.34
N LEU A 249 -9.37 1.72 0.73
CA LEU A 249 -8.89 0.40 1.12
C LEU A 249 -9.69 -0.16 2.29
N TYR A 250 -9.95 0.65 3.33
CA TYR A 250 -10.79 0.25 4.44
C TYR A 250 -12.15 -0.28 3.98
N ARG A 251 -12.85 0.42 3.06
CA ARG A 251 -14.16 -0.03 2.55
C ARG A 251 -14.09 -1.40 1.86
N LEU A 252 -13.00 -1.68 1.14
CA LEU A 252 -12.77 -3.00 0.55
C LEU A 252 -12.55 -4.07 1.62
N ILE A 253 -11.66 -3.81 2.58
CA ILE A 253 -11.35 -4.74 3.65
C ILE A 253 -12.58 -5.01 4.52
N ASP A 254 -13.36 -3.99 4.84
CA ASP A 254 -14.62 -4.13 5.58
C ASP A 254 -15.62 -5.03 4.85
N TRP A 255 -15.79 -4.83 3.53
CA TRP A 255 -16.61 -5.71 2.72
C TRP A 255 -16.09 -7.16 2.73
N GLN A 256 -14.77 -7.36 2.59
CA GLN A 256 -14.14 -8.67 2.60
C GLN A 256 -14.29 -9.38 3.96
N LEU A 257 -14.16 -8.67 5.08
CA LEU A 257 -14.38 -9.21 6.42
C LEU A 257 -15.74 -9.90 6.56
N HIS A 258 -16.77 -9.31 5.97
CA HIS A 258 -18.16 -9.78 6.09
C HIS A 258 -18.59 -10.73 4.96
N ASN A 259 -17.84 -10.82 3.86
CA ASN A 259 -18.20 -11.57 2.66
C ASN A 259 -17.03 -12.37 2.09
N LEU A 260 -16.07 -12.80 2.92
CA LEU A 260 -14.84 -13.42 2.43
C LEU A 260 -15.10 -14.70 1.64
N GLU A 261 -16.16 -15.44 1.96
CA GLU A 261 -16.58 -16.63 1.23
C GLU A 261 -16.88 -16.38 -0.26
N LYS A 262 -17.29 -15.15 -0.62
CA LYS A 262 -17.58 -14.76 -2.02
C LYS A 262 -16.31 -14.49 -2.84
N VAL A 263 -15.19 -14.25 -2.16
CA VAL A 263 -13.89 -13.94 -2.76
C VAL A 263 -12.77 -14.84 -2.21
N ASN A 264 -13.15 -16.00 -1.66
CA ASN A 264 -12.18 -16.96 -1.13
C ASN A 264 -11.25 -17.47 -2.25
N GLY A 265 -9.94 -17.41 -2.02
CA GLY A 265 -8.91 -17.80 -2.99
C GLY A 265 -8.65 -16.77 -4.09
N GLU A 266 -9.39 -15.64 -4.13
CA GLU A 266 -9.22 -14.63 -5.16
C GLU A 266 -7.99 -13.77 -4.95
N ILE A 267 -7.37 -13.42 -6.08
CA ILE A 267 -6.36 -12.36 -6.18
C ILE A 267 -7.03 -11.17 -6.85
N LEU A 268 -7.00 -10.02 -6.20
CA LEU A 268 -7.69 -8.80 -6.62
C LEU A 268 -6.70 -7.64 -6.73
N ASN A 269 -6.71 -6.93 -7.84
CA ASN A 269 -6.10 -5.61 -7.91
C ASN A 269 -7.00 -4.59 -7.18
N ALA A 270 -6.40 -3.73 -6.38
CA ALA A 270 -7.09 -2.66 -5.68
C ALA A 270 -6.27 -1.38 -5.70
N GLY A 271 -6.66 -0.42 -6.49
CA GLY A 271 -5.97 0.86 -6.65
C GLY A 271 -6.90 2.03 -6.87
N GLY A 272 -6.33 3.20 -7.12
CA GLY A 272 -7.10 4.40 -7.44
C GLY A 272 -7.72 4.39 -8.84
N GLY A 273 -7.18 3.57 -9.75
CA GLY A 273 -7.59 3.55 -11.16
C GLY A 273 -7.30 4.88 -11.86
N ASN A 274 -7.87 5.05 -13.05
CA ASN A 274 -7.69 6.28 -13.82
C ASN A 274 -8.20 7.52 -13.08
N GLU A 275 -9.32 7.38 -12.34
CA GLU A 275 -10.04 8.50 -11.69
C GLU A 275 -9.24 9.12 -10.53
N SER A 276 -8.39 8.32 -9.89
CA SER A 276 -7.49 8.77 -8.83
C SER A 276 -6.02 8.58 -9.24
N SER A 277 -5.68 8.93 -10.49
CA SER A 277 -4.32 8.91 -11.00
C SER A 277 -3.75 10.30 -11.16
N THR A 278 -2.43 10.43 -11.03
CA THR A 278 -1.72 11.71 -11.18
C THR A 278 -0.28 11.51 -11.63
N SER A 279 0.25 12.47 -12.35
CA SER A 279 1.69 12.63 -12.52
C SER A 279 2.29 13.47 -11.39
N LEU A 280 3.62 13.49 -11.26
CA LEU A 280 4.27 14.38 -10.30
C LEU A 280 4.07 15.85 -10.66
N GLN A 281 3.97 16.19 -11.95
CA GLN A 281 3.71 17.53 -12.44
C GLN A 281 2.31 18.01 -12.03
N GLU A 282 1.29 17.17 -12.24
CA GLU A 282 -0.08 17.46 -11.84
C GLU A 282 -0.24 17.52 -10.32
N LEU A 283 0.40 16.58 -9.59
CA LEU A 283 0.43 16.59 -8.13
C LEU A 283 1.05 17.90 -7.60
N THR A 284 2.13 18.38 -8.21
CA THR A 284 2.74 19.66 -7.85
C THR A 284 1.74 20.79 -7.95
N LYS A 285 1.00 20.85 -9.06
CA LYS A 285 -0.02 21.89 -9.27
C LYS A 285 -1.12 21.82 -8.20
N ILE A 286 -1.64 20.62 -7.90
CA ILE A 286 -2.65 20.41 -6.86
C ILE A 286 -2.09 20.84 -5.48
N CYS A 287 -0.85 20.47 -5.16
CA CYS A 287 -0.21 20.88 -3.90
C CYS A 287 -0.08 22.40 -3.79
N GLN A 288 0.32 23.09 -4.88
CA GLN A 288 0.40 24.57 -4.92
C GLN A 288 -0.97 25.21 -4.67
N GLU A 289 -2.02 24.69 -5.30
CA GLU A 289 -3.38 25.19 -5.14
C GLU A 289 -3.91 24.99 -3.71
N VAL A 290 -3.69 23.81 -3.12
CA VAL A 290 -4.21 23.47 -1.78
C VAL A 290 -3.41 24.13 -0.66
N THR A 291 -2.07 24.16 -0.77
CA THR A 291 -1.22 24.76 0.28
C THR A 291 -1.02 26.25 0.11
N GLY A 292 -1.32 26.83 -1.06
CA GLY A 292 -1.00 28.20 -1.41
C GLY A 292 0.50 28.48 -1.58
N LYS A 293 1.35 27.43 -1.66
CA LYS A 293 2.81 27.54 -1.62
C LYS A 293 3.45 27.00 -2.90
N THR A 294 4.38 27.76 -3.46
CA THR A 294 5.20 27.36 -4.61
C THR A 294 6.62 27.12 -4.14
N ILE A 295 7.19 25.97 -4.52
CA ILE A 295 8.52 25.56 -4.11
C ILE A 295 9.43 25.29 -5.31
N PRO A 296 10.78 25.39 -5.15
CA PRO A 296 11.72 25.02 -6.19
C PRO A 296 11.67 23.52 -6.48
N ILE A 297 11.59 23.15 -7.77
CA ILE A 297 11.64 21.75 -8.22
C ILE A 297 12.82 21.58 -9.17
N LYS A 298 13.76 20.72 -8.77
CA LYS A 298 14.92 20.35 -9.58
C LYS A 298 14.52 19.32 -10.64
N GLN A 299 14.98 19.48 -11.86
CA GLN A 299 14.84 18.49 -12.92
C GLN A 299 16.09 17.60 -12.99
N VAL A 300 15.91 16.27 -12.92
CA VAL A 300 16.97 15.27 -12.99
C VAL A 300 16.58 14.20 -13.99
N ALA A 301 17.21 14.19 -15.15
CA ALA A 301 16.85 13.32 -16.26
C ALA A 301 17.10 11.84 -16.01
N GLU A 302 18.07 11.52 -15.15
CA GLU A 302 18.47 10.14 -14.85
C GLU A 302 17.37 9.38 -14.12
N THR A 303 17.01 8.19 -14.66
CA THR A 303 15.98 7.33 -14.09
C THR A 303 16.57 6.47 -12.97
N ARG A 304 15.90 6.42 -11.82
CA ARG A 304 16.30 5.60 -10.67
C ARG A 304 16.10 4.11 -10.97
N THR A 305 16.93 3.28 -10.35
CA THR A 305 16.76 1.82 -10.37
C THR A 305 15.36 1.45 -9.86
N ALA A 306 14.73 0.50 -10.53
CA ALA A 306 13.38 -0.01 -10.21
C ALA A 306 12.24 1.01 -10.31
N ASP A 307 12.45 2.19 -10.90
CA ASP A 307 11.36 3.09 -11.25
C ASP A 307 10.64 2.60 -12.52
N ILE A 308 9.39 3.02 -12.69
CA ILE A 308 8.55 2.71 -13.86
C ILE A 308 7.91 4.01 -14.37
N ARG A 309 7.68 4.08 -15.69
CA ARG A 309 7.11 5.28 -16.34
C ARG A 309 5.68 5.54 -15.89
N LEU A 310 4.87 4.50 -15.93
CA LEU A 310 3.47 4.60 -15.52
C LEU A 310 2.97 3.27 -14.93
N TYR A 311 2.01 3.36 -14.04
CA TYR A 311 1.23 2.25 -13.53
C TYR A 311 -0.16 2.75 -13.13
N ILE A 312 -1.17 2.13 -13.69
CA ILE A 312 -2.58 2.34 -13.35
C ILE A 312 -3.19 0.98 -13.05
N THR A 313 -3.97 0.89 -12.01
CA THR A 313 -4.68 -0.33 -11.62
C THR A 313 -5.99 -0.47 -12.39
N ASP A 314 -6.19 -1.61 -13.05
CA ASP A 314 -7.53 -2.00 -13.52
C ASP A 314 -8.30 -2.66 -12.37
N ASN A 315 -9.32 -1.97 -11.86
CA ASN A 315 -10.18 -2.43 -10.78
C ASN A 315 -11.38 -3.28 -11.25
N SER A 316 -11.47 -3.61 -12.55
CA SER A 316 -12.66 -4.26 -13.12
C SER A 316 -13.04 -5.56 -12.43
N LYS A 317 -12.06 -6.38 -12.02
CA LYS A 317 -12.32 -7.66 -11.33
C LYS A 317 -12.88 -7.44 -9.93
N VAL A 318 -12.23 -6.62 -9.12
CA VAL A 318 -12.69 -6.36 -7.75
C VAL A 318 -14.06 -5.68 -7.76
N THR A 319 -14.30 -4.73 -8.65
CA THR A 319 -15.61 -4.07 -8.79
C THR A 319 -16.70 -5.08 -9.17
N ARG A 320 -16.45 -5.97 -10.13
CA ARG A 320 -17.42 -7.00 -10.54
C ARG A 320 -17.78 -7.95 -9.41
N LEU A 321 -16.81 -8.35 -8.58
CA LEU A 321 -17.03 -9.34 -7.52
C LEU A 321 -17.62 -8.75 -6.23
N THR A 322 -17.31 -7.49 -5.94
CA THR A 322 -17.62 -6.88 -4.64
C THR A 322 -18.54 -5.67 -4.72
N GLY A 323 -18.68 -5.06 -5.90
CA GLY A 323 -19.29 -3.74 -6.06
C GLY A 323 -18.41 -2.58 -5.60
N TRP A 324 -17.21 -2.86 -5.10
CA TRP A 324 -16.29 -1.83 -4.63
C TRP A 324 -15.64 -1.06 -5.79
N ALA A 325 -15.49 0.24 -5.59
CA ALA A 325 -14.65 1.11 -6.41
C ALA A 325 -14.04 2.21 -5.52
N PRO A 326 -12.87 2.77 -5.88
CA PRO A 326 -12.31 3.91 -5.19
C PRO A 326 -13.24 5.13 -5.37
N GLN A 327 -13.35 5.97 -4.34
CA GLN A 327 -14.23 7.14 -4.34
C GLN A 327 -13.48 8.45 -4.07
N ILE A 328 -12.27 8.35 -3.52
CA ILE A 328 -11.49 9.51 -3.08
C ILE A 328 -10.43 9.82 -4.14
N GLY A 329 -10.60 10.95 -4.82
CA GLY A 329 -9.67 11.41 -5.85
C GLY A 329 -8.43 12.13 -5.29
N VAL A 330 -7.45 12.37 -6.17
CA VAL A 330 -6.13 12.92 -5.80
C VAL A 330 -6.25 14.25 -5.06
N ARG A 331 -7.15 15.16 -5.47
CA ARG A 331 -7.32 16.47 -4.80
C ARG A 331 -7.74 16.28 -3.35
N GLN A 332 -8.73 15.44 -3.08
CA GLN A 332 -9.19 15.16 -1.71
C GLN A 332 -8.07 14.52 -0.88
N ILE A 333 -7.28 13.62 -1.48
CA ILE A 333 -6.10 13.04 -0.81
C ILE A 333 -5.12 14.13 -0.37
N VAL A 334 -4.87 15.13 -1.24
CA VAL A 334 -3.95 16.26 -0.91
C VAL A 334 -4.54 17.12 0.20
N GLU A 335 -5.83 17.41 0.14
CA GLU A 335 -6.55 18.17 1.18
C GLU A 335 -6.51 17.47 2.54
N ASP A 336 -6.86 16.18 2.60
CA ASP A 336 -6.88 15.38 3.82
C ASP A 336 -5.48 15.29 4.47
N ILE A 337 -4.44 15.11 3.66
CA ILE A 337 -3.05 15.05 4.16
C ILE A 337 -2.60 16.44 4.63
N THR A 338 -2.97 17.51 3.93
CA THR A 338 -2.62 18.88 4.33
C THR A 338 -3.29 19.25 5.66
N GLU A 339 -4.56 18.95 5.82
CA GLU A 339 -5.27 19.15 7.08
C GLU A 339 -4.64 18.36 8.23
N TRP A 340 -4.28 17.09 7.98
CA TRP A 340 -3.57 16.27 8.97
C TRP A 340 -2.21 16.86 9.35
N LEU A 341 -1.43 17.37 8.40
CA LEU A 341 -0.16 18.05 8.67
C LEU A 341 -0.37 19.30 9.55
N ASP A 342 -1.40 20.07 9.27
CA ASP A 342 -1.72 21.29 10.01
C ASP A 342 -2.11 20.99 11.46
N GLN A 343 -2.99 19.99 11.66
CA GLN A 343 -3.43 19.57 13.00
C GLN A 343 -2.31 18.94 13.84
N ASN A 344 -1.27 18.36 13.22
CA ASN A 344 -0.23 17.58 13.88
C ASN A 344 1.18 18.12 13.64
N HIS A 345 1.35 19.35 13.17
CA HIS A 345 2.62 19.89 12.66
C HIS A 345 3.78 19.78 13.68
N VAL A 346 3.52 19.97 14.97
CA VAL A 346 4.55 19.88 16.03
C VAL A 346 5.11 18.46 16.13
N ALA A 347 4.25 17.46 16.14
CA ALA A 347 4.65 16.05 16.26
C ALA A 347 5.28 15.52 14.97
N LEU A 348 4.88 16.03 13.80
CA LEU A 348 5.30 15.56 12.49
C LEU A 348 6.56 16.24 11.96
N ALA A 349 6.86 17.46 12.38
CA ALA A 349 8.05 18.19 11.91
C ALA A 349 9.37 17.40 12.10
N PRO A 350 9.64 16.71 13.24
CA PRO A 350 10.87 15.93 13.41
C PRO A 350 10.97 14.70 12.49
N ILE A 351 9.87 14.32 11.82
CA ILE A 351 9.77 13.11 11.00
C ILE A 351 9.72 13.45 9.51
N LEU A 352 8.95 14.47 9.14
CA LEU A 352 8.59 14.77 7.75
C LEU A 352 9.21 16.09 7.20
N LYS A 353 9.67 16.98 8.09
CA LYS A 353 10.32 18.25 7.70
C LYS A 353 11.76 18.04 7.25
#